data_65de8bce1ef092b51e181b5f7b4730b2
#
_entry.id   65de8bce1ef092b51e181b5f7b4730b2
#
_cell.length_a   1.000
_cell.length_b   1.000
_cell.length_c   1.000
_cell.angle_alpha   90.00
_cell.angle_beta   90.00
_cell.angle_gamma   90.00
#
_symmetry.space_group_name_H-M   'P 1'
#
loop_
_entity.id
_entity.type
_entity.pdbx_description
1 polymer ?
#
loop_
_entity_poly.entity_id
_entity_poly.type
_entity_poly.pdbx_seq_one_letter_code
_entity_poly.pdbx_strand_id
1 'polypeptide(L)'
;RWGGAAEAFGLDKSKTMVLKFVAPYLAFGVFLLVYFFFFHELKPFLFYAVFILVLIIADISTKGNPARMLLTFSAIGIIALLIGMNTTGLVSVYAITSVGLFCSTLWPCIFALAINGLGKHTNQGSGYLIMMIMGGGIISWLQGVLADMTNIHFSYIVGILCFAYLAFYAIKVTGILKAQGINLDHVKSEGGH
;
A
#
# COMPACT_ATOMS: atom_id res chain seq x y z
N ARG A 1 8.72 -4.72 4.79
CA ARG A 1 10.03 -4.76 4.81
C ARG A 1 10.74 -5.38 5.96
N TRP A 2 10.07 -6.30 6.56
CA TRP A 2 10.63 -7.22 7.52
C TRP A 2 11.73 -8.10 6.93
N GLY A 3 11.80 -8.24 5.57
CA GLY A 3 12.86 -8.96 4.89
C GLY A 3 14.23 -8.31 5.08
N GLY A 4 14.33 -6.99 4.93
CA GLY A 4 15.59 -6.26 5.15
C GLY A 4 16.03 -6.27 6.61
N ALA A 5 15.07 -6.10 7.55
CA ALA A 5 15.36 -6.25 8.97
C ALA A 5 15.83 -7.66 9.32
N ALA A 6 15.20 -8.70 8.74
CA ALA A 6 15.60 -10.09 8.99
C ALA A 6 17.00 -10.41 8.46
N GLU A 7 17.40 -9.85 7.30
CA GLU A 7 18.77 -9.96 6.80
C GLU A 7 19.77 -9.23 7.70
N ALA A 8 19.41 -8.05 8.21
CA ALA A 8 20.25 -7.31 9.17
C ALA A 8 20.46 -8.06 10.48
N PHE A 9 19.48 -8.88 10.91
CA PHE A 9 19.58 -9.76 12.08
C PHE A 9 20.16 -11.15 11.77
N GLY A 10 20.62 -11.40 10.53
CA GLY A 10 21.21 -12.68 10.15
C GLY A 10 20.23 -13.87 10.17
N LEU A 11 18.95 -13.62 10.00
CA LEU A 11 17.91 -14.65 10.04
C LEU A 11 17.86 -15.43 8.73
N ASP A 12 17.78 -16.74 8.82
CA ASP A 12 17.68 -17.66 7.70
C ASP A 12 16.37 -17.43 6.89
N LYS A 13 16.38 -17.76 5.58
CA LYS A 13 15.23 -17.55 4.67
C LYS A 13 13.92 -18.11 5.20
N SER A 14 13.96 -19.26 5.89
CA SER A 14 12.79 -19.88 6.51
C SER A 14 12.23 -19.02 7.64
N LYS A 15 13.10 -18.48 8.50
CA LYS A 15 12.71 -17.59 9.61
C LYS A 15 12.17 -16.25 9.11
N THR A 16 12.72 -15.74 8.00
CA THR A 16 12.22 -14.51 7.34
C THR A 16 10.80 -14.70 6.82
N MET A 17 10.46 -15.85 6.25
CA MET A 17 9.11 -16.15 5.79
C MET A 17 8.13 -16.23 6.96
N VAL A 18 8.50 -16.91 8.04
CA VAL A 18 7.69 -16.96 9.27
C VAL A 18 7.46 -15.55 9.84
N LEU A 19 8.49 -14.72 9.88
CA LEU A 19 8.40 -13.34 10.38
C LEU A 19 7.43 -12.49 9.54
N LYS A 20 7.37 -12.68 8.22
CA LYS A 20 6.42 -11.99 7.33
C LYS A 20 4.95 -12.30 7.67
N PHE A 21 4.66 -13.49 8.16
CA PHE A 21 3.33 -13.86 8.63
C PHE A 21 3.07 -13.40 10.06
N VAL A 22 4.02 -13.67 10.95
CA VAL A 22 3.84 -13.45 12.39
C VAL A 22 3.77 -11.97 12.74
N ALA A 23 4.63 -11.13 12.14
CA ALA A 23 4.70 -9.72 12.51
C ALA A 23 3.40 -8.91 12.25
N PRO A 24 2.72 -9.02 11.06
CA PRO A 24 1.45 -8.33 10.84
C PRO A 24 0.35 -8.81 11.77
N TYR A 25 0.26 -10.13 12.03
CA TYR A 25 -0.74 -10.66 12.95
C TYR A 25 -0.44 -10.32 14.42
N LEU A 26 0.82 -10.23 14.81
CA LEU A 26 1.22 -9.78 16.14
C LEU A 26 0.84 -8.30 16.34
N ALA A 27 1.15 -7.44 15.37
CA ALA A 27 0.74 -6.03 15.39
C ALA A 27 -0.78 -5.89 15.44
N PHE A 28 -1.50 -6.70 14.66
CA PHE A 28 -2.96 -6.74 14.70
C PHE A 28 -3.50 -7.24 16.03
N GLY A 29 -2.87 -8.26 16.62
CA GLY A 29 -3.21 -8.75 17.97
C GLY A 29 -3.04 -7.69 19.04
N VAL A 30 -1.94 -6.94 19.01
CA VAL A 30 -1.72 -5.79 19.92
C VAL A 30 -2.81 -4.73 19.71
N PHE A 31 -3.15 -4.40 18.45
CA PHE A 31 -4.22 -3.47 18.16
C PHE A 31 -5.57 -3.94 18.71
N LEU A 32 -5.93 -5.23 18.51
CA LEU A 32 -7.15 -5.81 19.05
C LEU A 32 -7.19 -5.79 20.59
N LEU A 33 -6.05 -6.05 21.24
CA LEU A 33 -5.93 -6.01 22.68
C LEU A 33 -6.18 -4.61 23.23
N VAL A 34 -5.53 -3.59 22.63
CA VAL A 34 -5.75 -2.18 23.00
C VAL A 34 -7.20 -1.79 22.74
N TYR A 35 -7.76 -2.13 21.60
CA TYR A 35 -9.14 -1.81 21.25
C TYR A 35 -10.14 -2.47 22.22
N PHE A 36 -9.93 -3.75 22.56
CA PHE A 36 -10.75 -4.45 23.53
C PHE A 36 -10.74 -3.80 24.91
N PHE A 37 -9.59 -3.28 25.32
CA PHE A 37 -9.45 -2.60 26.61
C PHE A 37 -10.29 -1.31 26.68
N PHE A 38 -10.45 -0.61 25.54
CA PHE A 38 -11.23 0.64 25.48
C PHE A 38 -12.71 0.46 25.15
N PHE A 39 -13.06 -0.50 24.28
CA PHE A 39 -14.40 -0.58 23.68
C PHE A 39 -15.16 -1.87 23.99
N HIS A 40 -14.52 -2.90 24.53
CA HIS A 40 -15.10 -4.21 24.91
C HIS A 40 -15.78 -4.99 23.77
N GLU A 41 -15.64 -4.59 22.50
CA GLU A 41 -16.19 -5.25 21.32
C GLU A 41 -15.10 -5.58 20.29
N LEU A 42 -14.98 -6.88 19.94
CA LEU A 42 -13.98 -7.35 18.97
C LEU A 42 -14.58 -7.72 17.61
N LYS A 43 -15.88 -8.05 17.58
CA LYS A 43 -16.54 -8.63 16.40
C LYS A 43 -16.30 -7.86 15.09
N PRO A 44 -16.40 -6.51 15.03
CA PRO A 44 -16.25 -5.79 13.78
C PRO A 44 -14.82 -5.88 13.21
N PHE A 45 -13.80 -6.12 14.04
CA PHE A 45 -12.41 -6.12 13.58
C PHE A 45 -11.87 -7.51 13.20
N LEU A 46 -12.54 -8.60 13.59
CA LEU A 46 -12.07 -9.95 13.27
C LEU A 46 -11.97 -10.21 11.76
N PHE A 47 -12.86 -9.60 10.97
CA PHE A 47 -12.82 -9.70 9.51
C PHE A 47 -11.57 -9.09 8.89
N TYR A 48 -10.90 -8.14 9.56
CA TYR A 48 -9.64 -7.58 9.07
C TYR A 48 -8.50 -8.60 9.02
N ALA A 49 -8.55 -9.66 9.80
CA ALA A 49 -7.60 -10.76 9.71
C ALA A 49 -7.55 -11.37 8.31
N VAL A 50 -8.70 -11.45 7.61
CA VAL A 50 -8.78 -11.93 6.23
C VAL A 50 -8.10 -10.96 5.27
N PHE A 51 -8.31 -9.66 5.43
CA PHE A 51 -7.66 -8.65 4.59
C PHE A 51 -6.14 -8.62 4.79
N ILE A 52 -5.66 -8.84 6.02
CA ILE A 52 -4.23 -8.98 6.32
C ILE A 52 -3.66 -10.22 5.61
N LEU A 53 -4.40 -11.32 5.58
CA LEU A 53 -3.98 -12.53 4.86
C LEU A 53 -3.88 -12.27 3.35
N VAL A 54 -4.87 -11.59 2.76
CA VAL A 54 -4.84 -11.18 1.35
C VAL A 54 -3.61 -10.30 1.07
N LEU A 55 -3.30 -9.35 1.96
CA LEU A 55 -2.13 -8.48 1.83
C LEU A 55 -0.82 -9.28 1.87
N ILE A 56 -0.70 -10.26 2.78
CA ILE A 56 0.49 -11.12 2.88
C ILE A 56 0.65 -11.98 1.62
N ILE A 57 -0.43 -12.58 1.12
CA ILE A 57 -0.40 -13.39 -0.10
C ILE A 57 0.02 -12.53 -1.30
N ALA A 58 -0.53 -11.31 -1.41
CA ALA A 58 -0.17 -10.36 -2.45
C ALA A 58 1.32 -9.95 -2.36
N ASP A 59 1.84 -9.67 -1.15
CA ASP A 59 3.27 -9.36 -0.92
C ASP A 59 4.17 -10.51 -1.36
N ILE A 60 3.84 -11.74 -1.01
CA ILE A 60 4.61 -12.93 -1.40
C ILE A 60 4.58 -13.14 -2.92
N SER A 61 3.42 -12.94 -3.55
CA SER A 61 3.23 -13.13 -5.00
C SER A 61 4.09 -12.17 -5.82
N THR A 62 4.35 -10.97 -5.30
CA THR A 62 5.16 -9.95 -5.98
C THR A 62 6.66 -10.17 -5.88
N LYS A 63 7.12 -11.13 -5.07
CA LYS A 63 8.54 -11.48 -4.87
C LYS A 63 9.44 -10.29 -4.53
N GLY A 64 8.88 -9.26 -3.88
CA GLY A 64 9.62 -8.06 -3.50
C GLY A 64 9.89 -7.06 -4.63
N ASN A 65 9.37 -7.28 -5.83
CA ASN A 65 9.50 -6.33 -6.94
C ASN A 65 8.55 -5.15 -6.72
N PRO A 66 9.07 -3.91 -6.52
CA PRO A 66 8.25 -2.77 -6.15
C PRO A 66 7.24 -2.36 -7.23
N ALA A 67 7.55 -2.58 -8.50
CA ALA A 67 6.64 -2.25 -9.60
C ALA A 67 5.45 -3.23 -9.66
N ARG A 68 5.71 -4.53 -9.51
CA ARG A 68 4.64 -5.54 -9.43
C ARG A 68 3.78 -5.32 -8.19
N MET A 69 4.42 -4.98 -7.08
CA MET A 69 3.74 -4.68 -5.82
C MET A 69 2.80 -3.49 -5.97
N LEU A 70 3.29 -2.39 -6.55
CA LEU A 70 2.50 -1.19 -6.80
C LEU A 70 1.30 -1.49 -7.71
N LEU A 71 1.49 -2.26 -8.79
CA LEU A 71 0.43 -2.62 -9.71
C LEU A 71 -0.62 -3.54 -9.05
N THR A 72 -0.18 -4.57 -8.33
CA THR A 72 -1.08 -5.54 -7.67
C THR A 72 -1.92 -4.86 -6.60
N PHE A 73 -1.31 -4.04 -5.72
CA PHE A 73 -2.05 -3.36 -4.67
C PHE A 73 -2.95 -2.25 -5.21
N SER A 74 -2.56 -1.58 -6.29
CA SER A 74 -3.45 -0.62 -6.96
C SER A 74 -4.68 -1.31 -7.57
N ALA A 75 -4.50 -2.47 -8.20
CA ALA A 75 -5.62 -3.23 -8.75
C ALA A 75 -6.57 -3.73 -7.66
N ILE A 76 -6.05 -4.30 -6.57
CA ILE A 76 -6.85 -4.73 -5.42
C ILE A 76 -7.58 -3.53 -4.79
N GLY A 77 -6.91 -2.37 -4.65
CA GLY A 77 -7.51 -1.14 -4.16
C GLY A 77 -8.68 -0.65 -5.01
N ILE A 78 -8.56 -0.69 -6.33
CA ILE A 78 -9.66 -0.36 -7.26
C ILE A 78 -10.84 -1.31 -7.05
N ILE A 79 -10.60 -2.62 -6.99
CA ILE A 79 -11.65 -3.63 -6.78
C ILE A 79 -12.36 -3.40 -5.44
N ALA A 80 -11.59 -3.15 -4.36
CA ALA A 80 -12.15 -2.88 -3.05
C ALA A 80 -13.02 -1.61 -3.03
N LEU A 81 -12.58 -0.53 -3.69
CA LEU A 81 -13.36 0.70 -3.81
C LEU A 81 -14.63 0.48 -4.65
N LEU A 82 -14.55 -0.24 -5.74
CA LEU A 82 -15.73 -0.57 -6.57
C LEU A 82 -16.76 -1.38 -5.77
N ILE A 83 -16.31 -2.37 -4.99
CA ILE A 83 -17.20 -3.13 -4.09
C ILE A 83 -17.81 -2.17 -3.06
N GLY A 84 -16.99 -1.34 -2.41
CA GLY A 84 -17.45 -0.39 -1.40
C GLY A 84 -18.46 0.63 -1.91
N MET A 85 -18.31 1.10 -3.16
CA MET A 85 -19.24 2.06 -3.78
C MET A 85 -20.59 1.41 -4.16
N ASN A 86 -20.59 0.14 -4.56
CA ASN A 86 -21.80 -0.57 -5.04
C ASN A 86 -22.52 -1.36 -3.94
N THR A 87 -21.95 -1.42 -2.73
CA THR A 87 -22.55 -2.11 -1.58
C THR A 87 -22.90 -1.13 -0.47
N THR A 88 -23.78 -1.56 0.44
CA THR A 88 -24.21 -0.78 1.60
C THR A 88 -23.97 -1.56 2.89
N GLY A 89 -24.04 -0.85 4.04
CA GLY A 89 -23.89 -1.46 5.35
C GLY A 89 -22.44 -1.88 5.65
N LEU A 90 -22.28 -2.95 6.43
CA LEU A 90 -20.98 -3.41 6.93
C LEU A 90 -20.01 -3.80 5.80
N VAL A 91 -20.50 -4.36 4.70
CA VAL A 91 -19.66 -4.77 3.57
C VAL A 91 -18.97 -3.56 2.94
N SER A 92 -19.70 -2.47 2.72
CA SER A 92 -19.14 -1.22 2.21
C SER A 92 -18.06 -0.65 3.15
N VAL A 93 -18.34 -0.63 4.46
CA VAL A 93 -17.38 -0.14 5.46
C VAL A 93 -16.09 -0.96 5.43
N TYR A 94 -16.19 -2.29 5.44
CA TYR A 94 -15.00 -3.15 5.38
C TYR A 94 -14.24 -3.01 4.07
N ALA A 95 -14.92 -2.93 2.94
CA ALA A 95 -14.28 -2.77 1.64
C ALA A 95 -13.49 -1.45 1.57
N ILE A 96 -14.11 -0.34 1.95
CA ILE A 96 -13.47 0.98 1.92
C ILE A 96 -12.31 1.06 2.93
N THR A 97 -12.50 0.58 4.14
CA THR A 97 -11.45 0.66 5.18
C THR A 97 -10.27 -0.26 4.86
N SER A 98 -10.49 -1.40 4.19
CA SER A 98 -9.41 -2.30 3.75
C SER A 98 -8.44 -1.63 2.76
N VAL A 99 -8.90 -0.62 2.00
CA VAL A 99 -8.05 0.16 1.10
C VAL A 99 -6.90 0.81 1.86
N GLY A 100 -7.12 1.26 3.10
CA GLY A 100 -6.07 1.81 3.96
C GLY A 100 -4.92 0.83 4.21
N LEU A 101 -5.21 -0.48 4.36
CA LEU A 101 -4.17 -1.51 4.50
C LEU A 101 -3.32 -1.62 3.23
N PHE A 102 -3.94 -1.58 2.06
CA PHE A 102 -3.22 -1.64 0.79
C PHE A 102 -2.39 -0.37 0.54
N CYS A 103 -2.91 0.81 0.92
CA CYS A 103 -2.19 2.08 0.83
C CYS A 103 -0.89 2.10 1.63
N SER A 104 -0.81 1.39 2.75
CA SER A 104 0.36 1.39 3.64
C SER A 104 1.64 0.92 2.94
N THR A 105 1.53 0.09 1.91
CA THR A 105 2.67 -0.47 1.16
C THR A 105 3.00 0.31 -0.11
N LEU A 106 2.10 1.18 -0.58
CA LEU A 106 2.27 1.89 -1.85
C LEU A 106 3.37 2.95 -1.80
N TRP A 107 3.41 3.74 -0.72
CA TRP A 107 4.38 4.83 -0.60
C TRP A 107 5.83 4.37 -0.72
N PRO A 108 6.29 3.36 0.02
CA PRO A 108 7.65 2.85 -0.13
C PRO A 108 7.93 2.29 -1.53
N CYS A 109 6.92 1.72 -2.23
CA CYS A 109 7.09 1.25 -3.60
C CYS A 109 7.26 2.40 -4.59
N ILE A 110 6.44 3.46 -4.47
CA ILE A 110 6.55 4.68 -5.29
C ILE A 110 7.91 5.31 -5.08
N PHE A 111 8.32 5.49 -3.82
CA PHE A 111 9.60 6.08 -3.47
C PHE A 111 10.77 5.29 -4.07
N ALA A 112 10.81 3.98 -3.87
CA ALA A 112 11.86 3.11 -4.41
C ALA A 112 11.94 3.19 -5.94
N LEU A 113 10.80 3.20 -6.64
CA LEU A 113 10.76 3.29 -8.09
C LEU A 113 11.21 4.66 -8.62
N ALA A 114 10.82 5.73 -7.93
CA ALA A 114 11.09 7.08 -8.38
C ALA A 114 12.55 7.50 -8.20
N ILE A 115 13.22 7.03 -7.14
CA ILE A 115 14.63 7.37 -6.90
C ILE A 115 15.61 6.47 -7.66
N ASN A 116 15.16 5.28 -8.14
CA ASN A 116 16.01 4.40 -8.91
C ASN A 116 16.38 5.03 -10.26
N GLY A 117 17.66 5.00 -10.58
CA GLY A 117 18.20 5.55 -11.82
C GLY A 117 18.54 7.04 -11.79
N LEU A 118 18.26 7.79 -10.68
CA LEU A 118 18.62 9.21 -10.58
C LEU A 118 20.10 9.47 -10.25
N GLY A 119 20.84 8.47 -9.78
CA GLY A 119 22.27 8.62 -9.46
C GLY A 119 22.54 9.79 -8.52
N LYS A 120 23.36 10.77 -8.94
CA LYS A 120 23.71 11.97 -8.13
C LYS A 120 22.54 12.92 -7.83
N HIS A 121 21.41 12.78 -8.52
CA HIS A 121 20.21 13.62 -8.32
C HIS A 121 19.20 12.96 -7.35
N THR A 122 19.53 11.85 -6.72
CA THR A 122 18.64 11.12 -5.79
C THR A 122 18.14 12.01 -4.65
N ASN A 123 19.01 12.84 -4.07
CA ASN A 123 18.61 13.74 -2.97
C ASN A 123 17.59 14.79 -3.41
N GLN A 124 17.77 15.37 -4.60
CA GLN A 124 16.82 16.33 -5.16
C GLN A 124 15.49 15.66 -5.50
N GLY A 125 15.53 14.48 -6.13
CA GLY A 125 14.35 13.68 -6.46
C GLY A 125 13.54 13.28 -5.24
N SER A 126 14.20 12.84 -4.17
CA SER A 126 13.53 12.52 -2.90
C SER A 126 12.88 13.74 -2.27
N GLY A 127 13.55 14.92 -2.33
CA GLY A 127 12.97 16.18 -1.86
C GLY A 127 11.69 16.54 -2.59
N TYR A 128 11.67 16.45 -3.93
CA TYR A 128 10.45 16.71 -4.72
C TYR A 128 9.33 15.71 -4.42
N LEU A 129 9.65 14.42 -4.23
CA LEU A 129 8.68 13.41 -3.86
C LEU A 129 8.01 13.72 -2.51
N ILE A 130 8.79 14.15 -1.52
CA ILE A 130 8.27 14.53 -0.20
C ILE A 130 7.36 15.75 -0.32
N MET A 131 7.75 16.76 -1.12
CA MET A 131 6.90 17.92 -1.37
C MET A 131 5.54 17.54 -1.99
N MET A 132 5.51 16.52 -2.85
CA MET A 132 4.28 16.05 -3.49
C MET A 132 3.27 15.40 -2.51
N ILE A 133 3.66 15.07 -1.27
CA ILE A 133 2.74 14.58 -0.23
C ILE A 133 1.64 15.61 0.05
N MET A 134 1.91 16.90 -0.12
CA MET A 134 0.92 17.97 -0.01
C MET A 134 -0.28 17.75 -0.96
N GLY A 135 -0.06 17.07 -2.10
CA GLY A 135 -1.14 16.70 -3.03
C GLY A 135 -2.25 15.86 -2.38
N GLY A 136 -1.91 15.08 -1.34
CA GLY A 136 -2.90 14.34 -0.57
C GLY A 136 -3.97 15.23 0.09
N GLY A 137 -3.59 16.40 0.58
CA GLY A 137 -4.53 17.38 1.11
C GLY A 137 -5.49 17.93 0.04
N ILE A 138 -4.97 18.21 -1.15
CA ILE A 138 -5.79 18.70 -2.29
C ILE A 138 -6.79 17.63 -2.74
N ILE A 139 -6.36 16.38 -2.84
CA ILE A 139 -7.21 15.26 -3.24
C ILE A 139 -8.30 14.99 -2.20
N SER A 140 -7.96 15.03 -0.90
CA SER A 140 -8.95 14.87 0.17
C SER A 140 -9.98 15.99 0.18
N TRP A 141 -9.55 17.24 -0.05
CA TRP A 141 -10.46 18.37 -0.19
C TRP A 141 -11.40 18.19 -1.39
N LEU A 142 -10.87 17.82 -2.57
CA LEU A 142 -11.65 17.56 -3.77
C LEU A 142 -12.68 16.43 -3.54
N GLN A 143 -12.28 15.36 -2.86
CA GLN A 143 -13.19 14.27 -2.49
C GLN A 143 -14.30 14.75 -1.54
N GLY A 144 -13.99 15.61 -0.58
CA GLY A 144 -14.98 16.23 0.31
C GLY A 144 -16.00 17.06 -0.46
N VAL A 145 -15.55 17.97 -1.32
CA VAL A 145 -16.44 18.78 -2.18
C VAL A 145 -17.34 17.89 -3.04
N LEU A 146 -16.80 16.82 -3.62
CA LEU A 146 -17.58 15.90 -4.44
C LEU A 146 -18.61 15.13 -3.59
N ALA A 147 -18.28 14.77 -2.36
CA ALA A 147 -19.20 14.11 -1.43
C ALA A 147 -20.39 15.04 -1.06
N ASP A 148 -20.11 16.33 -0.84
CA ASP A 148 -21.14 17.33 -0.54
C ASP A 148 -22.07 17.60 -1.73
N MET A 149 -21.52 17.57 -2.96
CA MET A 149 -22.30 17.81 -4.19
C MET A 149 -23.13 16.60 -4.64
N THR A 150 -22.74 15.38 -4.26
CA THR A 150 -23.34 14.14 -4.74
C THR A 150 -23.74 13.24 -3.58
N ASN A 151 -22.89 12.32 -3.21
CA ASN A 151 -22.98 11.48 -2.02
C ASN A 151 -21.60 10.88 -1.67
N ILE A 152 -21.46 10.42 -0.45
CA ILE A 152 -20.19 9.87 0.06
C ILE A 152 -19.72 8.67 -0.78
N HIS A 153 -20.62 7.77 -1.17
CA HIS A 153 -20.23 6.59 -1.97
C HIS A 153 -19.65 6.97 -3.32
N PHE A 154 -20.27 7.96 -3.99
CA PHE A 154 -19.80 8.40 -5.31
C PHE A 154 -18.46 9.15 -5.22
N SER A 155 -18.17 9.84 -4.11
CA SER A 155 -16.92 10.58 -3.95
C SER A 155 -15.66 9.69 -4.00
N TYR A 156 -15.79 8.39 -3.71
CA TYR A 156 -14.69 7.43 -3.81
C TYR A 156 -14.19 7.18 -5.23
N ILE A 157 -14.89 7.70 -6.26
CA ILE A 157 -14.40 7.69 -7.64
C ILE A 157 -13.05 8.42 -7.76
N VAL A 158 -12.83 9.45 -6.95
CA VAL A 158 -11.53 10.15 -6.86
C VAL A 158 -10.41 9.19 -6.45
N GLY A 159 -10.67 8.33 -5.47
CA GLY A 159 -9.73 7.28 -5.05
C GLY A 159 -9.44 6.27 -6.17
N ILE A 160 -10.46 5.86 -6.91
CA ILE A 160 -10.30 4.95 -8.06
C ILE A 160 -9.41 5.58 -9.12
N LEU A 161 -9.59 6.86 -9.44
CA LEU A 161 -8.74 7.58 -10.40
C LEU A 161 -7.28 7.66 -9.92
N CYS A 162 -7.06 7.90 -8.63
CA CYS A 162 -5.72 7.89 -8.05
C CYS A 162 -5.05 6.51 -8.16
N PHE A 163 -5.75 5.43 -7.86
CA PHE A 163 -5.22 4.07 -8.00
C PHE A 163 -4.99 3.69 -9.47
N ALA A 164 -5.85 4.11 -10.39
CA ALA A 164 -5.66 3.91 -11.83
C ALA A 164 -4.40 4.63 -12.32
N TYR A 165 -4.15 5.86 -11.83
CA TYR A 165 -2.91 6.57 -12.11
C TYR A 165 -1.68 5.84 -11.56
N LEU A 166 -1.74 5.29 -10.34
CA LEU A 166 -0.64 4.51 -9.77
C LEU A 166 -0.36 3.23 -10.55
N ALA A 167 -1.39 2.53 -11.04
CA ALA A 167 -1.22 1.37 -11.90
C ALA A 167 -0.56 1.76 -13.24
N PHE A 168 -1.01 2.85 -13.87
CA PHE A 168 -0.39 3.40 -15.06
C PHE A 168 1.08 3.77 -14.82
N TYR A 169 1.38 4.44 -13.71
CA TYR A 169 2.74 4.80 -13.31
C TYR A 169 3.62 3.55 -13.17
N ALA A 170 3.14 2.50 -12.50
CA ALA A 170 3.88 1.25 -12.33
C ALA A 170 4.28 0.63 -13.67
N ILE A 171 3.38 0.64 -14.65
CA ILE A 171 3.64 0.10 -15.99
C ILE A 171 4.68 0.95 -16.72
N LYS A 172 4.53 2.27 -16.73
CA LYS A 172 5.43 3.20 -17.43
C LYS A 172 6.83 3.18 -16.85
N VAL A 173 6.96 3.27 -15.52
CA VAL A 173 8.27 3.24 -14.84
C VAL A 173 8.98 1.92 -15.06
N THR A 174 8.28 0.80 -15.07
CA THR A 174 8.85 -0.50 -15.40
C THR A 174 9.50 -0.50 -16.78
N GLY A 175 8.82 0.08 -17.78
CA GLY A 175 9.37 0.22 -19.13
C GLY A 175 10.62 1.08 -19.19
N ILE A 176 10.62 2.23 -18.52
CA ILE A 176 11.73 3.19 -18.47
C ILE A 176 12.97 2.57 -17.80
N LEU A 177 12.78 1.96 -16.61
CA LEU A 177 13.89 1.38 -15.86
C LEU A 177 14.49 0.16 -16.57
N LYS A 178 13.67 -0.66 -17.25
CA LYS A 178 14.18 -1.74 -18.11
C LYS A 178 14.99 -1.20 -19.29
N ALA A 179 14.57 -0.11 -19.93
CA ALA A 179 15.30 0.53 -21.00
C ALA A 179 16.66 1.10 -20.53
N GLN A 180 16.77 1.47 -19.26
CA GLN A 180 18.01 1.90 -18.61
C GLN A 180 18.88 0.73 -18.14
N GLY A 181 18.49 -0.52 -18.39
CA GLY A 181 19.22 -1.72 -17.96
C GLY A 181 19.10 -2.04 -16.47
N ILE A 182 18.21 -1.38 -15.75
CA ILE A 182 18.00 -1.60 -14.30
C ILE A 182 17.10 -2.81 -14.10
N ASN A 183 17.65 -3.84 -13.43
CA ASN A 183 16.87 -5.04 -13.11
C ASN A 183 16.06 -4.81 -11.84
N LEU A 184 14.72 -4.70 -11.99
CA LEU A 184 13.77 -4.45 -10.90
C LEU A 184 13.66 -5.60 -9.89
N ASP A 185 14.08 -6.80 -10.24
CA ASP A 185 14.05 -7.95 -9.32
C ASP A 185 15.16 -7.87 -8.24
N HIS A 186 16.19 -7.03 -8.47
CA HIS A 186 17.26 -6.73 -7.52
C HIS A 186 17.12 -5.37 -6.82
N VAL A 187 16.11 -4.59 -7.20
CA VAL A 187 15.77 -3.35 -6.52
C VAL A 187 15.14 -3.71 -5.18
N LYS A 188 15.99 -3.98 -4.20
CA LYS A 188 15.55 -4.00 -2.80
C LYS A 188 15.04 -2.60 -2.49
N SER A 189 13.90 -2.51 -1.86
CA SER A 189 13.32 -1.26 -1.37
C SER A 189 14.11 -0.74 -0.17
N GLU A 190 15.43 -0.70 -0.29
CA GLU A 190 16.31 -0.09 0.68
C GLU A 190 16.25 1.42 0.46
N GLY A 191 15.48 2.08 1.29
CA GLY A 191 15.62 3.51 1.50
C GLY A 191 16.96 3.76 2.17
N GLY A 192 17.85 4.39 1.44
CA GLY A 192 18.90 5.24 1.98
C GLY A 192 20.10 4.56 2.60
N HIS A 193 21.18 4.64 1.90
CA HIS A 193 22.48 5.08 2.45
C HIS A 193 22.87 6.35 1.75
#